data_a1b95eef8958999df0ca3c5647861245
#
_entry.id   a1b95eef8958999df0ca3c5647861245
#
_cell.length_a   1.000
_cell.length_b   1.000
_cell.length_c   1.000
_cell.angle_alpha   90.00
_cell.angle_beta   90.00
_cell.angle_gamma   90.00
#
_symmetry.space_group_name_H-M   'P 1'
#
loop_
_entity.id
_entity.type
_entity.pdbx_description
1 polymer ?
#
loop_
_entity_poly.entity_id
_entity_poly.type
_entity_poly.pdbx_seq_one_letter_code
_entity_poly.pdbx_strand_id
1 'polypeptide(L)'
;MKKLMYIFLVLSVLTGCKEKKDAGAMKGMPTLAISVAKPIVKDITLTKDYPGYLTTEKTVNLVARVNGTLQSVSYAPGGRVKKGQLLFVIEPTLYNDKVAQAEAELKTAQAQLEYARNNYSRMKEAVKSDAVSQIQVLQSESSVTEGVAAVSNAEAALSTARTNLGY
;
A
#
# COMPACT_ATOMS: atom_id res chain seq x y z
N MET A 1 -47.19 24.86 125.66
CA MET A 1 -47.22 23.66 124.71
C MET A 1 -47.26 24.06 123.24
N LYS A 2 -47.79 25.17 122.83
CA LYS A 2 -47.86 25.62 121.42
C LYS A 2 -46.46 26.04 120.82
N LYS A 3 -45.54 26.57 121.62
CA LYS A 3 -44.24 26.99 121.08
C LYS A 3 -43.31 25.79 120.75
N LEU A 4 -43.51 24.65 121.43
CA LEU A 4 -42.68 23.45 121.17
C LEU A 4 -43.09 22.76 119.80
N MET A 5 -44.35 22.93 119.51
CA MET A 5 -44.89 22.33 118.27
C MET A 5 -44.35 23.07 116.99
N TYR A 6 -44.12 24.42 117.12
CA TYR A 6 -43.52 25.18 116.02
C TYR A 6 -42.03 24.87 115.77
N ILE A 7 -41.35 24.53 116.84
CA ILE A 7 -39.92 24.18 116.71
C ILE A 7 -39.77 22.83 116.02
N PHE A 8 -40.71 21.92 116.28
CA PHE A 8 -40.69 20.60 115.61
C PHE A 8 -41.11 20.70 114.12
N LEU A 9 -41.96 21.66 113.79
CA LEU A 9 -42.39 21.88 112.43
C LEU A 9 -41.29 22.54 111.60
N VAL A 10 -40.50 23.45 112.23
CA VAL A 10 -39.41 24.15 111.52
C VAL A 10 -38.20 23.19 111.36
N LEU A 11 -38.02 22.23 112.26
CA LEU A 11 -36.92 21.28 112.18
C LEU A 11 -37.18 20.20 111.13
N SER A 12 -38.42 19.94 110.75
CA SER A 12 -38.79 18.93 109.74
C SER A 12 -38.59 19.45 108.29
N VAL A 13 -38.50 20.82 108.12
CA VAL A 13 -38.29 21.41 106.78
C VAL A 13 -36.81 21.46 106.41
N LEU A 14 -35.90 21.28 107.39
CA LEU A 14 -34.49 21.33 107.14
C LEU A 14 -33.87 19.96 106.78
N THR A 15 -34.65 18.88 106.71
CA THR A 15 -34.18 17.60 106.05
C THR A 15 -34.58 17.63 104.60
N GLY A 16 -34.17 18.69 103.89
CA GLY A 16 -34.20 18.73 102.41
C GLY A 16 -33.29 17.66 101.84
N CYS A 17 -33.87 16.82 101.08
CA CYS A 17 -33.30 15.75 100.34
C CYS A 17 -32.00 16.20 99.70
N LYS A 18 -30.91 15.63 100.18
CA LYS A 18 -29.66 15.61 99.46
C LYS A 18 -29.83 14.54 98.41
N GLU A 19 -30.49 14.93 97.36
CA GLU A 19 -30.55 14.15 96.14
C GLU A 19 -29.11 14.13 95.59
N LYS A 20 -28.38 13.03 95.86
CA LYS A 20 -27.22 12.71 95.10
C LYS A 20 -27.74 12.50 93.68
N LYS A 21 -27.58 13.47 92.84
CA LYS A 21 -27.55 13.24 91.45
C LYS A 21 -26.27 12.39 91.19
N ASP A 22 -26.46 11.13 91.32
CA ASP A 22 -25.62 10.22 90.53
C ASP A 22 -25.88 10.62 89.08
N ALA A 23 -25.13 11.60 88.64
CA ALA A 23 -24.88 11.76 87.24
C ALA A 23 -24.33 10.43 86.81
N GLY A 24 -25.21 9.61 86.28
CA GLY A 24 -24.80 8.39 85.63
C GLY A 24 -23.73 8.79 84.66
N ALA A 25 -22.51 8.55 85.10
CA ALA A 25 -21.42 8.58 84.14
C ALA A 25 -21.89 7.64 83.01
N MET A 26 -22.33 8.21 81.93
CA MET A 26 -22.46 7.47 80.69
C MET A 26 -21.09 6.82 80.57
N LYS A 27 -21.09 5.54 80.92
CA LYS A 27 -19.95 4.70 80.62
C LYS A 27 -19.64 4.95 79.15
N GLY A 28 -18.62 5.74 78.88
CA GLY A 28 -18.25 6.16 77.57
C GLY A 28 -18.27 4.92 76.68
N MET A 29 -19.10 4.95 75.70
CA MET A 29 -19.03 3.96 74.62
C MET A 29 -17.53 3.83 74.32
N PRO A 30 -17.02 2.62 74.26
CA PRO A 30 -15.60 2.47 73.88
C PRO A 30 -15.38 3.17 72.57
N THR A 31 -14.62 4.20 72.54
CA THR A 31 -14.25 4.88 71.34
C THR A 31 -13.57 3.84 70.43
N LEU A 32 -14.27 3.50 69.34
CA LEU A 32 -13.69 2.62 68.35
C LEU A 32 -12.42 3.31 67.85
N ALA A 33 -11.28 2.74 68.16
CA ALA A 33 -10.02 3.18 67.64
C ALA A 33 -9.97 2.77 66.15
N ILE A 34 -10.22 3.70 65.27
CA ILE A 34 -10.07 3.49 63.82
C ILE A 34 -8.61 3.76 63.47
N SER A 35 -7.96 2.77 62.95
CA SER A 35 -6.60 2.95 62.45
C SER A 35 -6.70 3.74 61.13
N VAL A 36 -6.12 4.93 61.12
CA VAL A 36 -6.01 5.75 59.93
C VAL A 36 -4.59 5.69 59.39
N ALA A 37 -4.45 5.48 58.09
CA ALA A 37 -3.17 5.59 57.43
C ALA A 37 -3.02 6.99 56.80
N LYS A 38 -1.85 7.52 56.85
CA LYS A 38 -1.56 8.79 56.15
C LYS A 38 -1.49 8.48 54.66
N PRO A 39 -2.05 9.34 53.81
CA PRO A 39 -1.91 9.20 52.38
C PRO A 39 -0.44 9.25 51.96
N ILE A 40 -0.03 8.33 51.15
CA ILE A 40 1.33 8.31 50.59
C ILE A 40 1.25 9.18 49.32
N VAL A 41 1.97 10.26 49.32
CA VAL A 41 2.20 11.08 48.12
C VAL A 41 3.44 10.52 47.43
N LYS A 42 3.26 10.02 46.25
CA LYS A 42 4.33 9.48 45.42
C LYS A 42 4.15 10.01 43.99
N ASP A 43 5.22 10.52 43.41
CA ASP A 43 5.25 10.83 42.01
C ASP A 43 5.18 9.54 41.19
N ILE A 44 4.17 9.40 40.36
CA ILE A 44 3.98 8.27 39.47
C ILE A 44 4.04 8.77 38.04
N THR A 45 4.84 8.12 37.22
CA THR A 45 4.87 8.34 35.78
C THR A 45 3.78 7.47 35.14
N LEU A 46 2.76 8.12 34.62
CA LEU A 46 1.73 7.43 33.84
C LEU A 46 2.16 7.37 32.39
N THR A 47 2.40 6.14 31.90
CA THR A 47 2.65 5.89 30.48
C THR A 47 1.33 5.49 29.82
N LYS A 48 0.97 6.17 28.75
CA LYS A 48 -0.19 5.84 27.95
C LYS A 48 0.26 5.54 26.53
N ASP A 49 0.01 4.31 26.11
CA ASP A 49 0.35 3.87 24.77
C ASP A 49 -0.77 4.26 23.80
N TYR A 50 -0.37 4.93 22.72
CA TYR A 50 -1.28 5.30 21.64
C TYR A 50 -0.93 4.47 20.42
N PRO A 51 -1.84 3.63 19.90
CA PRO A 51 -1.64 2.95 18.65
C PRO A 51 -1.57 3.97 17.52
N GLY A 52 -0.57 3.87 16.67
CA GLY A 52 -0.38 4.71 15.50
C GLY A 52 -0.02 3.87 14.29
N TYR A 53 -0.33 4.38 13.09
CA TYR A 53 0.02 3.76 11.82
C TYR A 53 1.01 4.67 11.08
N LEU A 54 2.05 4.07 10.54
CA LEU A 54 2.92 4.75 9.60
C LEU A 54 2.29 4.66 8.22
N THR A 55 1.94 5.81 7.66
CA THR A 55 1.46 5.92 6.28
C THR A 55 2.50 6.65 5.44
N THR A 56 2.63 6.25 4.18
CA THR A 56 3.48 6.93 3.21
C THR A 56 2.64 7.84 2.33
N GLU A 57 3.12 9.05 2.05
CA GLU A 57 2.45 9.98 1.13
C GLU A 57 2.48 9.51 -0.33
N LYS A 58 3.48 8.68 -0.67
CA LYS A 58 3.69 8.21 -2.04
C LYS A 58 3.85 6.70 -2.05
N THR A 59 2.85 6.02 -2.56
CA THR A 59 2.88 4.58 -2.84
C THR A 59 2.82 4.38 -4.34
N VAL A 60 3.71 3.56 -4.87
CA VAL A 60 3.74 3.21 -6.29
C VAL A 60 3.60 1.71 -6.43
N ASN A 61 2.58 1.29 -7.17
CA ASN A 61 2.44 -0.10 -7.56
C ASN A 61 3.20 -0.35 -8.85
N LEU A 62 4.18 -1.24 -8.81
CA LEU A 62 4.91 -1.66 -9.99
C LEU A 62 4.12 -2.79 -10.66
N VAL A 63 3.69 -2.53 -11.89
CA VAL A 63 2.98 -3.52 -12.72
C VAL A 63 3.82 -3.78 -13.96
N ALA A 64 4.05 -5.05 -14.26
CA ALA A 64 4.72 -5.43 -15.50
C ALA A 64 3.85 -5.02 -16.70
N ARG A 65 4.49 -4.54 -17.77
CA ARG A 65 3.82 -4.18 -19.03
C ARG A 65 3.61 -5.36 -19.97
N VAL A 66 4.26 -6.47 -19.67
CA VAL A 66 4.19 -7.72 -20.43
C VAL A 66 3.76 -8.86 -19.54
N ASN A 67 3.11 -9.86 -20.12
CA ASN A 67 2.67 -11.05 -19.43
C ASN A 67 3.75 -12.14 -19.54
N GLY A 68 4.00 -12.86 -18.45
CA GLY A 68 4.97 -13.95 -18.48
C GLY A 68 5.18 -14.59 -17.12
N THR A 69 6.03 -15.60 -17.08
CA THR A 69 6.42 -16.27 -15.84
C THR A 69 7.55 -15.47 -15.17
N LEU A 70 7.43 -15.24 -13.87
CA LEU A 70 8.48 -14.58 -13.11
C LEU A 70 9.67 -15.55 -12.95
N GLN A 71 10.82 -15.17 -13.51
CA GLN A 71 12.03 -15.98 -13.44
C GLN A 71 12.81 -15.72 -12.16
N SER A 72 12.96 -14.46 -11.76
CA SER A 72 13.69 -14.10 -10.54
C SER A 72 13.19 -12.80 -9.93
N VAL A 73 13.42 -12.69 -8.61
CA VAL A 73 13.18 -11.49 -7.80
C VAL A 73 14.50 -11.05 -7.20
N SER A 74 14.95 -9.83 -7.54
CA SER A 74 16.28 -9.32 -7.18
C SER A 74 16.27 -8.31 -6.03
N TYR A 75 15.24 -8.32 -5.19
CA TYR A 75 15.19 -7.47 -4.00
C TYR A 75 14.71 -8.28 -2.78
N ALA A 76 15.08 -7.82 -1.59
CA ALA A 76 14.58 -8.37 -0.34
C ALA A 76 13.34 -7.60 0.12
N PRO A 77 12.27 -8.27 0.60
CA PRO A 77 11.12 -7.61 1.19
C PRO A 77 11.54 -6.64 2.30
N GLY A 78 10.98 -5.43 2.31
CA GLY A 78 11.35 -4.38 3.26
C GLY A 78 12.68 -3.68 2.97
N GLY A 79 13.40 -4.10 1.93
CA GLY A 79 14.66 -3.49 1.52
C GLY A 79 14.48 -2.15 0.78
N ARG A 80 15.52 -1.34 0.77
CA ARG A 80 15.57 -0.10 -0.02
C ARG A 80 16.00 -0.40 -1.45
N VAL A 81 15.29 0.22 -2.40
CA VAL A 81 15.61 0.10 -3.83
C VAL A 81 16.00 1.46 -4.41
N LYS A 82 16.81 1.46 -5.45
CA LYS A 82 17.28 2.67 -6.14
C LYS A 82 16.58 2.78 -7.50
N LYS A 83 16.53 4.00 -8.03
CA LYS A 83 16.05 4.24 -9.40
C LYS A 83 16.93 3.49 -10.39
N GLY A 84 16.32 2.70 -11.30
CA GLY A 84 17.04 1.88 -12.29
C GLY A 84 17.55 0.54 -11.76
N GLN A 85 17.24 0.18 -10.51
CA GLN A 85 17.58 -1.14 -9.99
C GLN A 85 16.65 -2.21 -10.59
N LEU A 86 17.25 -3.33 -11.04
CA LEU A 86 16.51 -4.50 -11.49
C LEU A 86 15.81 -5.14 -10.29
N LEU A 87 14.47 -5.28 -10.38
CA LEU A 87 13.64 -5.84 -9.32
C LEU A 87 13.14 -7.23 -9.66
N PHE A 88 12.70 -7.41 -10.89
CA PHE A 88 12.10 -8.65 -11.38
C PHE A 88 12.68 -9.00 -12.74
N VAL A 89 12.77 -10.28 -13.04
CA VAL A 89 13.05 -10.79 -14.37
C VAL A 89 11.90 -11.69 -14.77
N ILE A 90 11.25 -11.33 -15.87
CA ILE A 90 10.23 -12.16 -16.52
C ILE A 90 10.93 -13.03 -17.55
N GLU A 91 10.54 -14.28 -17.69
CA GLU A 91 11.13 -15.22 -18.65
C GLU A 91 11.08 -14.65 -20.07
N PRO A 92 12.25 -14.40 -20.74
CA PRO A 92 12.28 -13.72 -22.02
C PRO A 92 12.11 -14.65 -23.23
N THR A 93 12.06 -15.97 -23.03
CA THR A 93 12.10 -16.97 -24.12
C THR A 93 11.03 -16.72 -25.17
N LEU A 94 9.79 -16.55 -24.77
CA LEU A 94 8.67 -16.27 -25.69
C LEU A 94 8.87 -14.96 -26.48
N TYR A 95 9.44 -13.96 -25.87
CA TYR A 95 9.67 -12.65 -26.51
C TYR A 95 10.85 -12.71 -27.48
N ASN A 96 11.89 -13.48 -27.17
CA ASN A 96 12.98 -13.76 -28.10
C ASN A 96 12.47 -14.48 -29.34
N ASP A 97 11.61 -15.48 -29.17
CA ASP A 97 11.02 -16.23 -30.30
C ASP A 97 10.17 -15.30 -31.18
N LYS A 98 9.40 -14.38 -30.60
CA LYS A 98 8.63 -13.38 -31.35
C LYS A 98 9.52 -12.41 -32.12
N VAL A 99 10.66 -12.01 -31.56
CA VAL A 99 11.63 -11.18 -32.27
C VAL A 99 12.22 -11.96 -33.44
N ALA A 100 12.63 -13.20 -33.24
CA ALA A 100 13.17 -14.04 -34.31
C ALA A 100 12.13 -14.28 -35.43
N GLN A 101 10.86 -14.49 -35.08
CA GLN A 101 9.76 -14.61 -36.05
C GLN A 101 9.62 -13.31 -36.86
N ALA A 102 9.54 -12.16 -36.21
CA ALA A 102 9.39 -10.86 -36.88
C ALA A 102 10.61 -10.52 -37.78
N GLU A 103 11.82 -10.92 -37.38
CA GLU A 103 13.03 -10.79 -38.22
C GLU A 103 12.93 -11.66 -39.48
N ALA A 104 12.42 -12.88 -39.38
CA ALA A 104 12.20 -13.74 -40.52
C ALA A 104 11.13 -13.18 -41.47
N GLU A 105 10.04 -12.64 -40.93
CA GLU A 105 8.99 -11.97 -41.73
C GLU A 105 9.53 -10.73 -42.46
N LEU A 106 10.35 -9.90 -41.81
CA LEU A 106 11.02 -8.75 -42.44
C LEU A 106 11.91 -9.20 -43.59
N LYS A 107 12.72 -10.25 -43.39
CA LYS A 107 13.60 -10.78 -44.43
C LYS A 107 12.82 -11.29 -45.63
N THR A 108 11.67 -11.93 -45.39
CA THR A 108 10.75 -12.38 -46.44
C THR A 108 10.18 -11.22 -47.24
N ALA A 109 9.69 -10.16 -46.55
CA ALA A 109 9.18 -8.96 -47.21
C ALA A 109 10.27 -8.24 -48.03
N GLN A 110 11.48 -8.16 -47.49
CA GLN A 110 12.62 -7.58 -48.25
C GLN A 110 12.94 -8.35 -49.51
N ALA A 111 12.95 -9.68 -49.47
CA ALA A 111 13.18 -10.53 -50.64
C ALA A 111 12.08 -10.38 -51.68
N GLN A 112 10.80 -10.25 -51.26
CA GLN A 112 9.69 -9.97 -52.17
C GLN A 112 9.78 -8.59 -52.82
N LEU A 113 10.16 -7.58 -52.07
CA LEU A 113 10.41 -6.23 -52.61
C LEU A 113 11.56 -6.23 -53.64
N GLU A 114 12.65 -6.92 -53.35
CA GLU A 114 13.76 -7.07 -54.27
C GLU A 114 13.33 -7.74 -55.58
N TYR A 115 12.55 -8.84 -55.47
CA TYR A 115 11.98 -9.48 -56.65
C TYR A 115 11.07 -8.52 -57.44
N ALA A 116 10.19 -7.78 -56.81
CA ALA A 116 9.32 -6.82 -57.45
C ALA A 116 10.11 -5.70 -58.15
N ARG A 117 11.17 -5.17 -57.54
CA ARG A 117 12.08 -4.17 -58.13
C ARG A 117 12.80 -4.71 -59.35
N ASN A 118 13.33 -5.92 -59.27
CA ASN A 118 14.01 -6.56 -60.39
C ASN A 118 13.04 -6.83 -61.52
N ASN A 119 11.80 -7.24 -61.25
CA ASN A 119 10.77 -7.43 -62.25
C ASN A 119 10.40 -6.09 -62.92
N TYR A 120 10.13 -5.04 -62.12
CA TYR A 120 9.83 -3.71 -62.64
C TYR A 120 10.94 -3.19 -63.54
N SER A 121 12.20 -3.31 -63.13
CA SER A 121 13.35 -2.90 -63.95
C SER A 121 13.38 -3.61 -65.30
N ARG A 122 13.13 -4.92 -65.30
CA ARG A 122 13.07 -5.70 -66.57
C ARG A 122 11.87 -5.29 -67.47
N MET A 123 10.68 -5.05 -66.88
CA MET A 123 9.52 -4.60 -67.61
C MET A 123 9.73 -3.22 -68.21
N LYS A 124 10.40 -2.32 -67.47
CA LYS A 124 10.76 -0.97 -67.92
C LYS A 124 11.74 -0.97 -69.09
N GLU A 125 12.65 -1.92 -69.17
CA GLU A 125 13.54 -2.11 -70.31
C GLU A 125 12.81 -2.75 -71.49
N ALA A 126 11.96 -3.76 -71.25
CA ALA A 126 11.23 -4.44 -72.29
C ALA A 126 10.20 -3.58 -73.02
N VAL A 127 9.62 -2.54 -72.36
CA VAL A 127 8.69 -1.61 -73.04
C VAL A 127 9.37 -0.73 -74.06
N LYS A 128 10.70 -0.46 -73.93
CA LYS A 128 11.46 0.30 -74.91
C LYS A 128 11.59 -0.39 -76.27
N SER A 129 11.46 -1.70 -76.28
CA SER A 129 11.51 -2.55 -77.50
C SER A 129 10.11 -3.03 -77.92
N ASP A 130 9.01 -2.39 -77.41
CA ASP A 130 7.61 -2.78 -77.64
C ASP A 130 7.30 -4.25 -77.30
N ALA A 131 8.16 -4.91 -76.46
CA ALA A 131 7.95 -6.31 -76.08
C ALA A 131 6.91 -6.52 -75.01
N VAL A 132 6.53 -5.50 -74.27
CA VAL A 132 5.49 -5.50 -73.20
C VAL A 132 4.63 -4.24 -73.25
N SER A 133 3.40 -4.30 -72.77
CA SER A 133 2.49 -3.16 -72.74
C SER A 133 2.81 -2.20 -71.61
N GLN A 134 2.48 -0.93 -71.77
CA GLN A 134 2.56 0.10 -70.74
C GLN A 134 1.79 -0.31 -69.46
N ILE A 135 0.66 -1.03 -69.56
CA ILE A 135 -0.16 -1.49 -68.46
C ILE A 135 0.64 -2.50 -67.61
N GLN A 136 1.47 -3.37 -68.24
CA GLN A 136 2.28 -4.32 -67.48
C GLN A 136 3.41 -3.64 -66.70
N VAL A 137 3.96 -2.53 -67.19
CA VAL A 137 4.94 -1.72 -66.47
C VAL A 137 4.26 -1.07 -65.23
N LEU A 138 3.11 -0.44 -65.41
CA LEU A 138 2.34 0.12 -64.30
C LEU A 138 1.96 -0.92 -63.23
N GLN A 139 1.58 -2.13 -63.65
CA GLN A 139 1.29 -3.22 -62.73
C GLN A 139 2.51 -3.67 -61.95
N SER A 140 3.67 -3.73 -62.58
CA SER A 140 4.96 -4.08 -61.89
C SER A 140 5.39 -2.95 -60.96
N GLU A 141 5.11 -1.69 -61.27
CA GLU A 141 5.36 -0.55 -60.39
C GLU A 141 4.46 -0.60 -59.11
N SER A 142 3.19 -0.93 -59.30
CA SER A 142 2.26 -1.16 -58.19
C SER A 142 2.77 -2.25 -57.25
N SER A 143 3.31 -3.35 -57.82
CA SER A 143 3.88 -4.44 -57.02
C SER A 143 5.11 -4.00 -56.20
N VAL A 144 5.92 -3.07 -56.72
CA VAL A 144 7.01 -2.46 -55.95
C VAL A 144 6.48 -1.64 -54.79
N THR A 145 5.43 -0.85 -55.02
CA THR A 145 4.77 -0.04 -53.97
C THR A 145 4.21 -0.94 -52.88
N GLU A 146 3.52 -2.03 -53.25
CA GLU A 146 3.01 -3.03 -52.32
C GLU A 146 4.14 -3.66 -51.51
N GLY A 147 5.27 -4.02 -52.15
CA GLY A 147 6.45 -4.55 -51.49
C GLY A 147 7.08 -3.59 -50.50
N VAL A 148 7.13 -2.29 -50.83
CA VAL A 148 7.61 -1.23 -49.89
C VAL A 148 6.69 -1.16 -48.65
N ALA A 149 5.38 -1.20 -48.84
CA ALA A 149 4.42 -1.19 -47.75
C ALA A 149 4.54 -2.45 -46.87
N ALA A 150 4.77 -3.62 -47.49
CA ALA A 150 4.99 -4.88 -46.77
C ALA A 150 6.24 -4.84 -45.89
N VAL A 151 7.36 -4.30 -46.41
CA VAL A 151 8.59 -4.10 -45.62
C VAL A 151 8.33 -3.15 -44.43
N SER A 152 7.68 -2.03 -44.65
CA SER A 152 7.36 -1.08 -43.59
C SER A 152 6.50 -1.70 -42.49
N ASN A 153 5.51 -2.53 -42.86
CA ASN A 153 4.67 -3.25 -41.90
C ASN A 153 5.49 -4.27 -41.09
N ALA A 154 6.40 -5.02 -41.73
CA ALA A 154 7.26 -5.98 -41.05
C ALA A 154 8.29 -5.29 -40.13
N GLU A 155 8.82 -4.12 -40.51
CA GLU A 155 9.67 -3.29 -39.64
C GLU A 155 8.94 -2.81 -38.39
N ALA A 156 7.68 -2.37 -38.54
CA ALA A 156 6.84 -1.97 -37.41
C ALA A 156 6.57 -3.16 -36.46
N ALA A 157 6.28 -4.34 -37.01
CA ALA A 157 6.08 -5.57 -36.25
C ALA A 157 7.33 -5.95 -35.44
N LEU A 158 8.52 -5.90 -36.10
CA LEU A 158 9.82 -6.15 -35.44
C LEU A 158 10.09 -5.13 -34.32
N SER A 159 9.82 -3.86 -34.56
CA SER A 159 9.96 -2.81 -33.55
C SER A 159 9.09 -3.08 -32.33
N THR A 160 7.85 -3.52 -32.56
CA THR A 160 6.91 -3.89 -31.48
C THR A 160 7.42 -5.11 -30.70
N ALA A 161 7.90 -6.15 -31.38
CA ALA A 161 8.46 -7.34 -30.75
C ALA A 161 9.68 -7.01 -29.87
N ARG A 162 10.60 -6.16 -30.37
CA ARG A 162 11.77 -5.70 -29.62
C ARG A 162 11.41 -4.84 -28.42
N THR A 163 10.39 -3.99 -28.56
CA THR A 163 9.90 -3.17 -27.43
C THR A 163 9.34 -4.06 -26.31
N ASN A 164 8.58 -5.10 -26.67
CA ASN A 164 8.02 -6.03 -25.68
C ASN A 164 9.10 -6.88 -24.99
N LEU A 165 10.21 -7.18 -25.68
CA LEU A 165 11.37 -7.86 -25.09
C LEU A 165 12.13 -6.95 -24.12
N GLY A 166 12.11 -5.64 -24.35
CA GLY A 166 12.82 -4.64 -23.54
C GLY A 166 12.11 -4.22 -22.26
N TYR A 167 10.91 -4.73 -22.01
CA TYR A 167 10.15 -4.49 -20.77
C TYR A 167 10.40 -5.56 -19.73
#